data_22fd436d26ea46f04fa68314b07797cf
#
_entry.id   22fd436d26ea46f04fa68314b07797cf
#
_cell.length_a   1.000
_cell.length_b   1.000
_cell.length_c   1.000
_cell.angle_alpha   90.00
_cell.angle_beta   90.00
_cell.angle_gamma   90.00
#
_symmetry.space_group_name_H-M   'P 1'
#
loop_
_entity.id
_entity.type
_entity.pdbx_description
1 polymer ?
#
loop_
_entity_poly.entity_id
_entity_poly.type
_entity_poly.pdbx_seq_one_letter_code
_entity_poly.pdbx_strand_id
1 'polypeptide(L)'
;MSSKKNSSSEHEPGFVSLRDLNKSFGDIHAVANLNLDVAQGEFFSMLGPSGSGKTTVLRLIAGFETATTGSITIDGEDVTDSAPFDRTVNTVFQDYALFPHMSIQENVEYGLRAKKVSKPDRSELASEAIESVKLSHLAERKPHQLSGGQRQRIALARALVMRPKVLLLDEPLGALDKQLREEMQSELKRIQRESGITFIFVTHDQDEAMRMSDRIAVFNMGKIEQLGTPQQVYEMPETAFVAGFLGSSNLVEGEKAHALFGVSELVNIRPERVTLSGAGSSDDKSHRSVPAVVKDVSYIGSSTMYVVESESGVRLTSLRLNQELPADFVDFAPGDKVVARWQKGHVAAIPNKQRLMPKGSNL
;
A
#
# COMPACT_ATOMS: atom_id res chain seq x y z
N MET A 1 28.60 -40.48 -16.44
CA MET A 1 28.98 -39.27 -15.64
C MET A 1 28.29 -38.07 -16.28
N SER A 2 27.12 -37.69 -15.80
CA SER A 2 26.35 -36.56 -16.33
C SER A 2 26.36 -35.49 -15.26
N SER A 3 27.07 -34.40 -15.57
CA SER A 3 27.22 -33.22 -14.73
C SER A 3 25.89 -32.44 -14.68
N LYS A 4 25.21 -32.44 -13.54
CA LYS A 4 24.11 -31.53 -13.26
C LYS A 4 24.69 -30.13 -13.11
N LYS A 5 24.50 -29.28 -14.11
CA LYS A 5 24.62 -27.82 -13.96
C LYS A 5 23.53 -27.32 -13.00
N ASN A 6 23.94 -26.89 -11.83
CA ASN A 6 23.13 -26.02 -10.99
C ASN A 6 22.87 -24.70 -11.75
N SER A 7 21.67 -24.51 -12.24
CA SER A 7 21.20 -23.20 -12.70
C SER A 7 20.83 -22.38 -11.45
N SER A 8 21.76 -21.60 -10.95
CA SER A 8 21.42 -20.39 -10.18
C SER A 8 20.55 -19.55 -11.13
N SER A 9 19.27 -19.39 -10.82
CA SER A 9 18.39 -18.45 -11.50
C SER A 9 18.93 -17.05 -11.21
N GLU A 10 19.79 -16.54 -12.11
CA GLU A 10 20.06 -15.11 -12.16
C GLU A 10 18.72 -14.43 -12.42
N HIS A 11 18.18 -13.78 -11.41
CA HIS A 11 17.00 -12.92 -11.54
C HIS A 11 17.40 -11.77 -12.48
N GLU A 12 16.71 -11.65 -13.60
CA GLU A 12 16.90 -10.46 -14.45
C GLU A 12 16.63 -9.22 -13.59
N PRO A 13 17.54 -8.22 -13.62
CA PRO A 13 17.36 -7.02 -12.81
C PRO A 13 16.08 -6.29 -13.25
N GLY A 14 15.31 -5.82 -12.26
CA GLY A 14 14.14 -5.00 -12.51
C GLY A 14 14.49 -3.65 -13.16
N PHE A 15 13.49 -2.92 -13.63
CA PHE A 15 13.66 -1.59 -14.19
C PHE A 15 14.18 -0.58 -13.15
N VAL A 16 13.72 -0.69 -11.89
CA VAL A 16 14.37 -0.09 -10.72
C VAL A 16 14.80 -1.24 -9.81
N SER A 17 16.09 -1.33 -9.52
CA SER A 17 16.65 -2.39 -8.67
C SER A 17 17.41 -1.81 -7.50
N LEU A 18 17.13 -2.31 -6.32
CA LEU A 18 17.85 -2.02 -5.08
C LEU A 18 18.52 -3.31 -4.62
N ARG A 19 19.81 -3.26 -4.32
CA ARG A 19 20.60 -4.42 -3.90
C ARG A 19 21.34 -4.13 -2.60
N ASP A 20 21.06 -4.95 -1.60
CA ASP A 20 21.68 -4.89 -0.26
C ASP A 20 21.71 -3.47 0.29
N LEU A 21 20.64 -2.70 -0.02
CA LEU A 21 20.58 -1.27 0.26
C LEU A 21 20.39 -1.03 1.76
N ASN A 22 21.30 -0.21 2.33
CA ASN A 22 21.26 0.18 3.72
C ASN A 22 21.35 1.71 3.86
N LYS A 23 20.61 2.24 4.84
CA LYS A 23 20.72 3.64 5.26
C LYS A 23 20.67 3.75 6.77
N SER A 24 21.71 4.34 7.33
CA SER A 24 21.78 4.67 8.77
C SER A 24 21.92 6.18 8.96
N PHE A 25 21.28 6.70 10.00
CA PHE A 25 21.42 8.05 10.51
C PHE A 25 21.94 7.95 11.95
N GLY A 26 23.25 8.09 12.13
CA GLY A 26 23.89 7.74 13.40
C GLY A 26 23.62 6.28 13.75
N ASP A 27 23.05 6.03 14.92
CA ASP A 27 22.73 4.68 15.42
C ASP A 27 21.39 4.13 14.90
N ILE A 28 20.62 4.94 14.16
CA ILE A 28 19.31 4.53 13.65
C ILE A 28 19.45 3.92 12.25
N HIS A 29 19.11 2.64 12.13
CA HIS A 29 19.04 1.94 10.85
C HIS A 29 17.67 2.16 10.20
N ALA A 30 17.55 3.19 9.35
CA ALA A 30 16.31 3.54 8.68
C ALA A 30 15.94 2.59 7.54
N VAL A 31 16.94 1.97 6.90
CA VAL A 31 16.79 0.93 5.87
C VAL A 31 17.86 -0.13 6.13
N ALA A 32 17.46 -1.41 6.16
CA ALA A 32 18.33 -2.52 6.51
C ALA A 32 18.24 -3.66 5.48
N ASN A 33 19.32 -3.87 4.75
CA ASN A 33 19.52 -4.95 3.76
C ASN A 33 18.34 -5.09 2.79
N LEU A 34 17.93 -3.98 2.18
CA LEU A 34 16.78 -3.94 1.29
C LEU A 34 17.14 -4.42 -0.12
N ASN A 35 16.42 -5.43 -0.58
CA ASN A 35 16.47 -5.94 -1.93
C ASN A 35 15.08 -5.79 -2.55
N LEU A 36 14.99 -5.11 -3.70
CA LEU A 36 13.73 -4.82 -4.36
C LEU A 36 13.93 -4.66 -5.87
N ASP A 37 13.01 -5.24 -6.63
CA ASP A 37 12.88 -5.03 -8.07
C ASP A 37 11.49 -4.48 -8.38
N VAL A 38 11.44 -3.40 -9.15
CA VAL A 38 10.21 -2.81 -9.70
C VAL A 38 10.28 -2.92 -11.21
N ALA A 39 9.22 -3.42 -11.84
CA ALA A 39 9.17 -3.60 -13.29
C ALA A 39 8.92 -2.27 -14.03
N GLN A 40 9.25 -2.23 -15.31
CA GLN A 40 8.92 -1.08 -16.16
C GLN A 40 7.40 -0.93 -16.30
N GLY A 41 6.91 0.30 -16.16
CA GLY A 41 5.48 0.60 -16.26
C GLY A 41 4.64 0.06 -15.11
N GLU A 42 5.25 -0.43 -14.03
CA GLU A 42 4.55 -0.92 -12.84
C GLU A 42 4.04 0.24 -11.97
N PHE A 43 2.84 0.12 -11.42
CA PHE A 43 2.37 0.92 -10.30
C PHE A 43 2.75 0.18 -9.00
N PHE A 44 3.86 0.54 -8.42
CA PHE A 44 4.43 -0.10 -7.24
C PHE A 44 4.18 0.72 -5.99
N SER A 45 3.65 0.11 -4.91
CA SER A 45 3.43 0.81 -3.64
C SER A 45 4.33 0.31 -2.53
N MET A 46 4.87 1.25 -1.77
CA MET A 46 5.51 1.04 -0.48
C MET A 46 4.50 1.42 0.62
N LEU A 47 4.00 0.42 1.34
CA LEU A 47 2.97 0.55 2.36
C LEU A 47 3.54 0.19 3.74
N GLY A 48 3.16 0.90 4.79
CA GLY A 48 3.61 0.58 6.16
C GLY A 48 3.37 1.74 7.14
N PRO A 49 3.55 1.54 8.44
CA PRO A 49 3.37 2.58 9.44
C PRO A 49 4.38 3.73 9.27
N SER A 50 4.10 4.86 9.91
CA SER A 50 5.04 5.98 9.97
C SER A 50 6.37 5.53 10.58
N GLY A 51 7.49 6.02 10.04
CA GLY A 51 8.82 5.63 10.50
C GLY A 51 9.32 4.26 10.04
N SER A 52 8.59 3.52 9.20
CA SER A 52 9.03 2.21 8.69
C SER A 52 10.12 2.26 7.59
N GLY A 53 10.57 3.45 7.17
CA GLY A 53 11.67 3.61 6.19
C GLY A 53 11.24 3.93 4.76
N LYS A 54 9.94 3.95 4.42
CA LYS A 54 9.42 4.16 3.04
C LYS A 54 9.92 5.44 2.38
N THR A 55 9.70 6.59 3.04
CA THR A 55 10.16 7.90 2.53
C THR A 55 11.68 7.95 2.41
N THR A 56 12.42 7.26 3.30
CA THR A 56 13.88 7.14 3.18
C THR A 56 14.28 6.39 1.93
N VAL A 57 13.64 5.25 1.63
CA VAL A 57 13.86 4.50 0.38
C VAL A 57 13.54 5.35 -0.84
N LEU A 58 12.40 6.05 -0.82
CA LEU A 58 12.02 6.94 -1.91
C LEU A 58 13.05 8.05 -2.15
N ARG A 59 13.58 8.67 -1.06
CA ARG A 59 14.63 9.69 -1.13
C ARG A 59 15.96 9.13 -1.62
N LEU A 60 16.31 7.88 -1.29
CA LEU A 60 17.47 7.18 -1.83
C LEU A 60 17.34 6.98 -3.34
N ILE A 61 16.18 6.53 -3.83
CA ILE A 61 15.92 6.38 -5.29
C ILE A 61 15.96 7.75 -5.99
N ALA A 62 15.43 8.80 -5.34
CA ALA A 62 15.47 10.17 -5.88
C ALA A 62 16.85 10.82 -5.87
N GLY A 63 17.81 10.29 -5.10
CA GLY A 63 19.13 10.88 -4.89
C GLY A 63 19.18 12.02 -3.89
N PHE A 64 18.09 12.26 -3.13
CA PHE A 64 18.06 13.25 -2.04
C PHE A 64 18.76 12.76 -0.76
N GLU A 65 19.02 11.45 -0.69
CA GLU A 65 19.80 10.79 0.34
C GLU A 65 20.83 9.87 -0.32
N THR A 66 22.01 9.72 0.30
CA THR A 66 23.03 8.76 -0.11
C THR A 66 22.88 7.46 0.67
N ALA A 67 23.04 6.33 0.01
CA ALA A 67 23.07 5.03 0.67
C ALA A 67 24.30 4.92 1.61
N THR A 68 24.13 4.21 2.73
CA THR A 68 25.29 3.85 3.57
C THR A 68 26.06 2.70 2.91
N THR A 69 25.35 1.72 2.36
CA THR A 69 25.90 0.64 1.53
C THR A 69 24.83 0.13 0.56
N GLY A 70 25.24 -0.68 -0.41
CA GLY A 70 24.35 -1.24 -1.43
C GLY A 70 24.31 -0.40 -2.70
N SER A 71 23.47 -0.77 -3.65
CA SER A 71 23.39 -0.11 -4.95
C SER A 71 21.95 0.13 -5.40
N ILE A 72 21.79 1.13 -6.26
CA ILE A 72 20.53 1.52 -6.90
C ILE A 72 20.77 1.60 -8.41
N THR A 73 20.01 0.80 -9.17
CA THR A 73 20.01 0.87 -10.64
C THR A 73 18.65 1.30 -11.15
N ILE A 74 18.63 2.13 -12.21
CA ILE A 74 17.43 2.57 -12.91
C ILE A 74 17.66 2.38 -14.40
N ASP A 75 16.80 1.58 -15.04
CA ASP A 75 16.90 1.24 -16.46
C ASP A 75 18.30 0.73 -16.84
N GLY A 76 18.87 -0.14 -16.00
CA GLY A 76 20.17 -0.76 -16.18
C GLY A 76 21.39 0.13 -15.84
N GLU A 77 21.18 1.41 -15.52
CA GLU A 77 22.25 2.34 -15.13
C GLU A 77 22.40 2.40 -13.60
N ASP A 78 23.63 2.28 -13.10
CA ASP A 78 23.91 2.50 -11.68
C ASP A 78 23.85 4.01 -11.37
N VAL A 79 22.91 4.38 -10.50
CA VAL A 79 22.66 5.75 -10.08
C VAL A 79 22.97 5.98 -8.60
N THR A 80 23.64 5.05 -7.96
CA THR A 80 23.87 5.05 -6.49
C THR A 80 24.43 6.38 -6.01
N ASP A 81 25.48 6.87 -6.70
CA ASP A 81 26.17 8.12 -6.35
C ASP A 81 25.78 9.31 -7.27
N SER A 82 24.81 9.12 -8.18
CA SER A 82 24.39 10.17 -9.11
C SER A 82 23.61 11.26 -8.37
N ALA A 83 23.84 12.53 -8.73
CA ALA A 83 23.08 13.65 -8.19
C ALA A 83 21.58 13.56 -8.59
N PRO A 84 20.65 14.16 -7.82
CA PRO A 84 19.22 14.08 -8.11
C PRO A 84 18.83 14.55 -9.51
N PHE A 85 19.48 15.59 -10.02
CA PHE A 85 19.18 16.19 -11.35
C PHE A 85 19.73 15.37 -12.53
N ASP A 86 20.64 14.42 -12.29
CA ASP A 86 21.18 13.51 -13.29
C ASP A 86 20.37 12.21 -13.41
N ARG A 87 19.47 11.95 -12.44
CA ARG A 87 18.61 10.75 -12.45
C ARG A 87 17.38 10.97 -13.35
N THR A 88 16.95 9.90 -14.00
CA THR A 88 15.75 9.92 -14.87
C THR A 88 14.44 9.77 -14.07
N VAL A 89 14.39 10.33 -12.88
CA VAL A 89 13.25 10.28 -11.96
C VAL A 89 12.71 11.69 -11.66
N ASN A 90 11.43 11.80 -11.34
CA ASN A 90 10.85 13.01 -10.76
C ASN A 90 10.06 12.65 -9.50
N THR A 91 9.96 13.61 -8.58
CA THR A 91 9.29 13.42 -7.29
C THR A 91 8.14 14.41 -7.14
N VAL A 92 6.97 13.90 -6.72
CA VAL A 92 5.87 14.68 -6.19
C VAL A 92 5.89 14.53 -4.65
N PHE A 93 6.13 15.64 -3.96
CA PHE A 93 6.20 15.68 -2.50
C PHE A 93 4.82 15.79 -1.86
N GLN A 94 4.71 15.43 -0.60
CA GLN A 94 3.48 15.47 0.19
C GLN A 94 2.82 16.88 0.24
N ASP A 95 3.62 17.94 0.29
CA ASP A 95 3.19 19.34 0.28
C ASP A 95 3.07 19.96 -1.12
N TYR A 96 3.24 19.09 -2.16
CA TYR A 96 3.25 19.44 -3.58
C TYR A 96 4.39 20.36 -4.02
N ALA A 97 5.06 21.07 -3.11
CA ALA A 97 6.20 21.96 -3.33
C ALA A 97 6.06 22.90 -4.54
N LEU A 98 4.87 23.45 -4.78
CA LEU A 98 4.64 24.44 -5.82
C LEU A 98 5.26 25.78 -5.42
N PHE A 99 5.90 26.46 -6.37
CA PHE A 99 6.49 27.79 -6.17
C PHE A 99 5.37 28.82 -5.99
N PRO A 100 5.19 29.42 -4.80
CA PRO A 100 4.01 30.23 -4.49
C PRO A 100 3.96 31.57 -5.23
N HIS A 101 5.11 32.06 -5.69
CA HIS A 101 5.27 33.33 -6.41
C HIS A 101 5.06 33.19 -7.92
N MET A 102 5.10 31.99 -8.46
CA MET A 102 4.92 31.67 -9.88
C MET A 102 3.47 31.35 -10.22
N SER A 103 3.05 31.61 -11.47
CA SER A 103 1.78 31.09 -12.00
C SER A 103 1.84 29.58 -12.16
N ILE A 104 0.71 28.93 -12.44
CA ILE A 104 0.63 27.49 -12.71
C ILE A 104 1.42 27.14 -13.95
N GLN A 105 1.28 27.92 -15.02
CA GLN A 105 2.07 27.77 -16.25
C GLN A 105 3.58 27.84 -15.95
N GLU A 106 4.03 28.84 -15.21
CA GLU A 106 5.43 29.01 -14.83
C GLU A 106 5.96 27.88 -13.94
N ASN A 107 5.12 27.36 -13.03
CA ASN A 107 5.47 26.18 -12.22
C ASN A 107 5.77 24.95 -13.09
N VAL A 108 4.92 24.68 -14.10
CA VAL A 108 5.10 23.53 -14.98
C VAL A 108 6.29 23.76 -15.94
N GLU A 109 6.49 24.96 -16.44
CA GLU A 109 7.63 25.33 -17.28
C GLU A 109 8.99 25.29 -16.56
N TYR A 110 9.00 25.33 -15.23
CA TYR A 110 10.24 25.53 -14.45
C TYR A 110 11.34 24.52 -14.78
N GLY A 111 11.00 23.24 -14.80
CA GLY A 111 11.95 22.16 -15.12
C GLY A 111 12.48 22.24 -16.56
N LEU A 112 11.59 22.53 -17.51
CA LEU A 112 11.95 22.71 -18.92
C LEU A 112 12.88 23.93 -19.10
N ARG A 113 12.65 25.01 -18.34
CA ARG A 113 13.53 26.18 -18.32
C ARG A 113 14.91 25.83 -17.78
N ALA A 114 15.01 25.03 -16.73
CA ALA A 114 16.28 24.56 -16.19
C ALA A 114 17.05 23.71 -17.19
N LYS A 115 16.35 22.89 -18.01
CA LYS A 115 16.93 22.14 -19.15
C LYS A 115 17.18 22.99 -20.40
N LYS A 116 17.03 24.33 -20.34
CA LYS A 116 17.27 25.27 -21.43
C LYS A 116 16.39 25.05 -22.68
N VAL A 117 15.20 24.46 -22.52
CA VAL A 117 14.19 24.35 -23.59
C VAL A 117 13.78 25.75 -24.03
N SER A 118 13.58 25.97 -25.32
CA SER A 118 13.21 27.27 -25.89
C SER A 118 11.87 27.76 -25.28
N LYS A 119 11.66 29.08 -25.27
CA LYS A 119 10.43 29.65 -24.67
C LYS A 119 9.14 29.19 -25.38
N PRO A 120 9.08 29.15 -26.73
CA PRO A 120 7.91 28.62 -27.43
C PRO A 120 7.63 27.17 -27.08
N ASP A 121 8.64 26.30 -27.19
CA ASP A 121 8.48 24.85 -26.99
C ASP A 121 8.08 24.53 -25.54
N ARG A 122 8.69 25.18 -24.53
CA ARG A 122 8.33 24.93 -23.14
C ARG A 122 6.93 25.42 -22.80
N SER A 123 6.47 26.52 -23.42
CA SER A 123 5.10 27.02 -23.21
C SER A 123 4.08 26.06 -23.78
N GLU A 124 4.33 25.49 -24.94
CA GLU A 124 3.48 24.46 -25.57
C GLU A 124 3.44 23.19 -24.72
N LEU A 125 4.61 22.62 -24.37
CA LEU A 125 4.71 21.40 -23.54
C LEU A 125 4.03 21.58 -22.16
N ALA A 126 4.21 22.74 -21.53
CA ALA A 126 3.56 23.01 -20.24
C ALA A 126 2.04 23.14 -20.38
N SER A 127 1.56 23.75 -21.46
CA SER A 127 0.12 23.86 -21.74
C SER A 127 -0.50 22.46 -21.97
N GLU A 128 0.14 21.60 -22.76
CA GLU A 128 -0.27 20.22 -22.95
C GLU A 128 -0.31 19.43 -21.63
N ALA A 129 0.72 19.59 -20.77
CA ALA A 129 0.77 18.94 -19.48
C ALA A 129 -0.35 19.42 -18.53
N ILE A 130 -0.67 20.72 -18.53
CA ILE A 130 -1.78 21.28 -17.74
C ILE A 130 -3.14 20.81 -18.29
N GLU A 131 -3.27 20.67 -19.62
CA GLU A 131 -4.47 20.14 -20.26
C GLU A 131 -4.70 18.67 -19.91
N SER A 132 -3.64 17.85 -19.86
CA SER A 132 -3.75 16.43 -19.51
C SER A 132 -4.36 16.19 -18.13
N VAL A 133 -4.21 17.16 -17.21
CA VAL A 133 -4.83 17.17 -15.87
C VAL A 133 -6.10 18.03 -15.80
N LYS A 134 -6.62 18.51 -16.95
CA LYS A 134 -7.88 19.25 -17.11
C LYS A 134 -7.94 20.59 -16.35
N LEU A 135 -6.81 21.31 -16.27
CA LEU A 135 -6.70 22.57 -15.53
C LEU A 135 -6.24 23.77 -16.37
N SER A 136 -6.36 23.70 -17.72
CA SER A 136 -5.93 24.78 -18.65
C SER A 136 -6.51 26.15 -18.29
N HIS A 137 -7.76 26.20 -17.82
CA HIS A 137 -8.44 27.43 -17.41
C HIS A 137 -7.84 28.09 -16.16
N LEU A 138 -6.88 27.45 -15.48
CA LEU A 138 -6.21 27.94 -14.28
C LEU A 138 -4.73 28.30 -14.51
N ALA A 139 -4.23 28.23 -15.74
CA ALA A 139 -2.81 28.37 -16.07
C ALA A 139 -2.17 29.66 -15.51
N GLU A 140 -2.90 30.79 -15.55
CA GLU A 140 -2.43 32.09 -15.07
C GLU A 140 -2.60 32.30 -13.56
N ARG A 141 -3.29 31.39 -12.86
CA ARG A 141 -3.47 31.50 -11.40
C ARG A 141 -2.20 31.12 -10.66
N LYS A 142 -2.14 31.54 -9.38
CA LYS A 142 -1.07 31.17 -8.44
C LYS A 142 -1.54 30.02 -7.52
N PRO A 143 -0.61 29.22 -6.94
CA PRO A 143 -0.94 28.07 -6.11
C PRO A 143 -1.92 28.33 -4.97
N HIS A 144 -1.85 29.51 -4.31
CA HIS A 144 -2.76 29.87 -3.22
C HIS A 144 -4.22 30.07 -3.66
N GLN A 145 -4.49 30.21 -4.95
CA GLN A 145 -5.82 30.36 -5.53
C GLN A 145 -6.46 29.01 -5.93
N LEU A 146 -5.77 27.90 -5.68
CA LEU A 146 -6.19 26.54 -6.04
C LEU A 146 -6.63 25.74 -4.82
N SER A 147 -7.59 24.80 -5.04
CA SER A 147 -7.90 23.77 -4.06
C SER A 147 -6.74 22.78 -3.86
N GLY A 148 -6.78 21.97 -2.80
CA GLY A 148 -5.77 20.94 -2.55
C GLY A 148 -5.56 20.00 -3.74
N GLY A 149 -6.65 19.43 -4.27
CA GLY A 149 -6.58 18.54 -5.43
C GLY A 149 -6.14 19.21 -6.73
N GLN A 150 -6.47 20.50 -6.92
CA GLN A 150 -5.94 21.25 -8.05
C GLN A 150 -4.43 21.45 -7.94
N ARG A 151 -3.92 21.80 -6.74
CA ARG A 151 -2.47 21.90 -6.50
C ARG A 151 -1.76 20.59 -6.76
N GLN A 152 -2.33 19.47 -6.33
CA GLN A 152 -1.79 18.14 -6.56
C GLN A 152 -1.70 17.81 -8.06
N ARG A 153 -2.77 18.03 -8.83
CA ARG A 153 -2.78 17.80 -10.28
C ARG A 153 -1.72 18.64 -10.99
N ILE A 154 -1.51 19.88 -10.55
CA ILE A 154 -0.44 20.73 -11.12
C ILE A 154 0.96 20.22 -10.74
N ALA A 155 1.17 19.75 -9.50
CA ALA A 155 2.44 19.13 -9.13
C ALA A 155 2.72 17.87 -9.97
N LEU A 156 1.68 17.10 -10.26
CA LEU A 156 1.76 15.94 -11.15
C LEU A 156 2.11 16.36 -12.60
N ALA A 157 1.42 17.36 -13.16
CA ALA A 157 1.72 17.91 -14.49
C ALA A 157 3.16 18.42 -14.58
N ARG A 158 3.63 19.15 -13.53
CA ARG A 158 5.03 19.61 -13.43
C ARG A 158 6.04 18.47 -13.42
N ALA A 159 5.72 17.36 -12.78
CA ALA A 159 6.58 16.18 -12.76
C ALA A 159 6.57 15.43 -14.11
N LEU A 160 5.41 15.30 -14.73
CA LEU A 160 5.22 14.55 -15.99
C LEU A 160 5.77 15.27 -17.23
N VAL A 161 5.72 16.61 -17.27
CA VAL A 161 6.21 17.39 -18.42
C VAL A 161 7.69 17.13 -18.74
N MET A 162 8.45 16.70 -17.73
CA MET A 162 9.86 16.33 -17.86
C MET A 162 10.07 14.94 -18.50
N ARG A 163 8.99 14.18 -18.73
CA ARG A 163 9.00 12.81 -19.26
C ARG A 163 9.96 11.88 -18.50
N PRO A 164 9.80 11.75 -17.16
CA PRO A 164 10.67 10.88 -16.37
C PRO A 164 10.44 9.41 -16.73
N LYS A 165 11.45 8.55 -16.53
CA LYS A 165 11.29 7.09 -16.59
C LYS A 165 10.56 6.54 -15.37
N VAL A 166 10.77 7.17 -14.20
CA VAL A 166 10.15 6.81 -12.92
C VAL A 166 9.55 8.05 -12.25
N LEU A 167 8.31 7.94 -11.81
CA LEU A 167 7.63 8.95 -11.00
C LEU A 167 7.54 8.48 -9.54
N LEU A 168 8.13 9.26 -8.65
CA LEU A 168 8.14 9.01 -7.22
C LEU A 168 7.06 9.86 -6.54
N LEU A 169 6.20 9.25 -5.73
CA LEU A 169 5.06 9.90 -5.10
C LEU A 169 5.13 9.68 -3.57
N ASP A 170 5.42 10.73 -2.80
CA ASP A 170 5.55 10.67 -1.34
C ASP A 170 4.25 11.13 -0.67
N GLU A 171 3.40 10.20 -0.26
CA GLU A 171 2.09 10.42 0.39
C GLU A 171 1.22 11.50 -0.29
N PRO A 172 1.06 11.49 -1.61
CA PRO A 172 0.48 12.62 -2.34
C PRO A 172 -1.02 12.84 -2.04
N LEU A 173 -1.72 11.83 -1.50
CA LEU A 173 -3.17 11.87 -1.25
C LEU A 173 -3.54 12.19 0.20
N GLY A 174 -2.55 12.27 1.10
CA GLY A 174 -2.79 12.37 2.55
C GLY A 174 -3.54 13.63 3.01
N ALA A 175 -3.44 14.74 2.25
CA ALA A 175 -4.08 16.00 2.60
C ALA A 175 -5.47 16.22 1.96
N LEU A 176 -6.02 15.19 1.28
CA LEU A 176 -7.29 15.28 0.57
C LEU A 176 -8.45 14.71 1.38
N ASP A 177 -9.64 15.30 1.24
CA ASP A 177 -10.89 14.67 1.70
C ASP A 177 -11.17 13.36 0.94
N LYS A 178 -12.11 12.56 1.45
CA LYS A 178 -12.39 11.22 0.92
C LYS A 178 -12.80 11.22 -0.56
N GLN A 179 -13.73 12.12 -0.94
CA GLN A 179 -14.25 12.15 -2.31
C GLN A 179 -13.14 12.53 -3.30
N LEU A 180 -12.39 13.57 -3.00
CA LEU A 180 -11.31 14.06 -3.85
C LEU A 180 -10.16 13.03 -3.92
N ARG A 181 -9.90 12.30 -2.84
CA ARG A 181 -8.92 11.21 -2.80
C ARG A 181 -9.30 10.09 -3.77
N GLU A 182 -10.56 9.63 -3.78
CA GLU A 182 -11.04 8.59 -4.69
C GLU A 182 -10.96 9.02 -6.17
N GLU A 183 -11.29 10.29 -6.46
CA GLU A 183 -11.11 10.87 -7.79
C GLU A 183 -9.64 10.87 -8.23
N MET A 184 -8.74 11.27 -7.32
CA MET A 184 -7.31 11.34 -7.60
C MET A 184 -6.66 9.96 -7.74
N GLN A 185 -7.10 8.96 -6.99
CA GLN A 185 -6.66 7.56 -7.17
C GLN A 185 -6.96 7.09 -8.61
N SER A 186 -8.17 7.32 -9.06
CA SER A 186 -8.61 6.96 -10.42
C SER A 186 -7.78 7.71 -11.49
N GLU A 187 -7.51 8.98 -11.26
CA GLU A 187 -6.73 9.82 -12.18
C GLU A 187 -5.26 9.38 -12.24
N LEU A 188 -4.62 9.10 -11.09
CA LEU A 188 -3.24 8.59 -11.04
C LEU A 188 -3.10 7.26 -11.80
N LYS A 189 -4.06 6.33 -11.61
CA LYS A 189 -4.05 5.05 -12.31
C LYS A 189 -4.26 5.22 -13.82
N ARG A 190 -5.11 6.16 -14.24
CA ARG A 190 -5.32 6.51 -15.64
C ARG A 190 -4.03 7.04 -16.27
N ILE A 191 -3.41 8.03 -15.63
CA ILE A 191 -2.17 8.66 -16.12
C ILE A 191 -1.04 7.64 -16.23
N GLN A 192 -0.88 6.77 -15.23
CA GLN A 192 0.15 5.72 -15.26
C GLN A 192 -0.05 4.78 -16.46
N ARG A 193 -1.28 4.33 -16.72
CA ARG A 193 -1.60 3.44 -17.85
C ARG A 193 -1.36 4.11 -19.21
N GLU A 194 -1.77 5.38 -19.34
CA GLU A 194 -1.63 6.13 -20.59
C GLU A 194 -0.18 6.52 -20.89
N SER A 195 0.60 6.83 -19.85
CA SER A 195 2.00 7.26 -20.03
C SER A 195 3.00 6.10 -20.11
N GLY A 196 2.66 4.93 -19.55
CA GLY A 196 3.59 3.81 -19.42
C GLY A 196 4.77 4.05 -18.46
N ILE A 197 4.75 5.15 -17.70
CA ILE A 197 5.79 5.51 -16.72
C ILE A 197 5.70 4.58 -15.51
N THR A 198 6.84 4.18 -14.96
CA THR A 198 6.90 3.43 -13.69
C THR A 198 6.57 4.34 -12.52
N PHE A 199 5.59 3.97 -11.69
CA PHE A 199 5.20 4.74 -10.51
C PHE A 199 5.68 4.01 -9.24
N ILE A 200 6.38 4.74 -8.36
CA ILE A 200 6.70 4.29 -7.00
C ILE A 200 5.96 5.20 -6.02
N PHE A 201 4.99 4.63 -5.33
CA PHE A 201 4.02 5.34 -4.50
C PHE A 201 4.21 4.98 -3.04
N VAL A 202 4.43 5.97 -2.19
CA VAL A 202 4.50 5.80 -0.73
C VAL A 202 3.16 6.18 -0.12
N THR A 203 2.62 5.32 0.72
CA THR A 203 1.42 5.60 1.50
C THR A 203 1.44 4.84 2.84
N HIS A 204 0.65 5.30 3.78
CA HIS A 204 0.27 4.56 4.99
C HIS A 204 -1.21 4.10 4.93
N ASP A 205 -1.95 4.49 3.88
CA ASP A 205 -3.34 4.12 3.65
C ASP A 205 -3.41 2.80 2.86
N GLN A 206 -4.07 1.81 3.47
CA GLN A 206 -4.20 0.47 2.90
C GLN A 206 -5.11 0.45 1.67
N ASP A 207 -6.20 1.23 1.71
CA ASP A 207 -7.15 1.30 0.60
C ASP A 207 -6.49 1.88 -0.66
N GLU A 208 -5.63 2.90 -0.50
CA GLU A 208 -4.86 3.46 -1.60
C GLU A 208 -3.96 2.41 -2.25
N ALA A 209 -3.15 1.73 -1.44
CA ALA A 209 -2.25 0.70 -1.94
C ALA A 209 -3.02 -0.44 -2.63
N MET A 210 -4.10 -0.93 -2.01
CA MET A 210 -4.91 -2.04 -2.54
C MET A 210 -5.58 -1.70 -3.87
N ARG A 211 -6.08 -0.46 -4.03
CA ARG A 211 -6.83 -0.05 -5.24
C ARG A 211 -5.93 0.25 -6.43
N MET A 212 -4.74 0.78 -6.20
CA MET A 212 -3.93 1.33 -7.28
C MET A 212 -2.79 0.43 -7.74
N SER A 213 -2.25 -0.41 -6.85
CA SER A 213 -0.97 -1.08 -7.09
C SER A 213 -1.09 -2.35 -7.90
N ASP A 214 -0.08 -2.61 -8.71
CA ASP A 214 0.14 -3.92 -9.30
C ASP A 214 0.85 -4.83 -8.29
N ARG A 215 1.81 -4.28 -7.51
CA ARG A 215 2.43 -4.93 -6.36
C ARG A 215 2.61 -3.97 -5.20
N ILE A 216 2.60 -4.53 -3.99
CA ILE A 216 2.76 -3.82 -2.72
C ILE A 216 3.94 -4.43 -1.95
N ALA A 217 4.86 -3.59 -1.50
CA ALA A 217 5.83 -3.94 -0.47
C ALA A 217 5.33 -3.42 0.89
N VAL A 218 5.06 -4.33 1.82
CA VAL A 218 4.68 -3.98 3.19
C VAL A 218 5.94 -3.77 4.01
N PHE A 219 6.16 -2.55 4.46
CA PHE A 219 7.36 -2.13 5.22
C PHE A 219 7.13 -2.16 6.72
N ASN A 220 8.13 -2.63 7.45
CA ASN A 220 8.21 -2.55 8.90
C ASN A 220 9.67 -2.43 9.35
N MET A 221 9.98 -1.50 10.25
CA MET A 221 11.33 -1.33 10.86
C MET A 221 12.47 -1.36 9.84
N GLY A 222 12.35 -0.63 8.74
CA GLY A 222 13.39 -0.52 7.70
C GLY A 222 13.52 -1.71 6.76
N LYS A 223 12.59 -2.67 6.80
CA LYS A 223 12.61 -3.90 6.00
C LYS A 223 11.30 -4.11 5.27
N ILE A 224 11.32 -4.93 4.21
CA ILE A 224 10.12 -5.47 3.59
C ILE A 224 9.72 -6.75 4.34
N GLU A 225 8.53 -6.74 4.94
CA GLU A 225 7.92 -7.90 5.59
C GLU A 225 7.32 -8.87 4.58
N GLN A 226 6.68 -8.32 3.54
CA GLN A 226 6.10 -9.10 2.45
C GLN A 226 6.02 -8.24 1.19
N LEU A 227 6.20 -8.89 0.05
CA LEU A 227 6.07 -8.32 -1.29
C LEU A 227 5.14 -9.21 -2.12
N GLY A 228 4.11 -8.61 -2.73
CA GLY A 228 3.17 -9.37 -3.56
C GLY A 228 2.11 -8.49 -4.21
N THR A 229 1.19 -9.11 -4.95
CA THR A 229 -0.01 -8.42 -5.44
C THR A 229 -0.91 -8.02 -4.26
N PRO A 230 -1.81 -7.03 -4.42
CA PRO A 230 -2.79 -6.68 -3.38
C PRO A 230 -3.52 -7.90 -2.82
N GLN A 231 -3.96 -8.80 -3.69
CA GLN A 231 -4.65 -10.01 -3.27
C GLN A 231 -3.74 -10.95 -2.46
N GLN A 232 -2.49 -11.15 -2.88
CA GLN A 232 -1.54 -12.03 -2.16
C GLN A 232 -1.25 -11.54 -0.76
N VAL A 233 -0.93 -10.25 -0.58
CA VAL A 233 -0.60 -9.69 0.74
C VAL A 233 -1.80 -9.68 1.70
N TYR A 234 -3.02 -9.57 1.17
CA TYR A 234 -4.24 -9.58 1.96
C TYR A 234 -4.70 -10.99 2.35
N GLU A 235 -4.80 -11.91 1.36
CA GLU A 235 -5.36 -13.25 1.57
C GLU A 235 -4.33 -14.24 2.16
N MET A 236 -3.04 -14.06 1.85
CA MET A 236 -1.95 -14.94 2.26
C MET A 236 -0.83 -14.16 2.99
N PRO A 237 -1.12 -13.55 4.15
CA PRO A 237 -0.11 -12.82 4.90
C PRO A 237 0.98 -13.77 5.41
N GLU A 238 2.26 -13.37 5.24
CA GLU A 238 3.41 -14.17 5.65
C GLU A 238 3.77 -13.97 7.13
N THR A 239 3.34 -12.87 7.74
CA THR A 239 3.60 -12.55 9.15
C THR A 239 2.34 -12.07 9.86
N ALA A 240 2.32 -12.19 11.21
CA ALA A 240 1.25 -11.63 12.03
C ALA A 240 1.12 -10.11 11.85
N PHE A 241 2.27 -9.43 11.63
CA PHE A 241 2.31 -8.00 11.36
C PHE A 241 1.51 -7.67 10.08
N VAL A 242 1.81 -8.34 8.96
CA VAL A 242 1.11 -8.10 7.68
C VAL A 242 -0.38 -8.40 7.81
N ALA A 243 -0.75 -9.51 8.46
CA ALA A 243 -2.15 -9.88 8.68
C ALA A 243 -2.92 -8.81 9.46
N GLY A 244 -2.33 -8.28 10.55
CA GLY A 244 -2.96 -7.26 11.39
C GLY A 244 -2.85 -5.85 10.84
N PHE A 245 -1.83 -5.57 10.04
CA PHE A 245 -1.66 -4.26 9.42
C PHE A 245 -2.60 -4.06 8.23
N LEU A 246 -2.87 -5.09 7.42
CA LEU A 246 -3.75 -5.03 6.26
C LEU A 246 -5.21 -5.33 6.64
N GLY A 247 -5.81 -4.45 7.45
CA GLY A 247 -7.19 -4.57 7.91
C GLY A 247 -7.37 -5.43 9.15
N SER A 248 -8.62 -5.57 9.58
CA SER A 248 -8.97 -6.42 10.71
C SER A 248 -8.68 -7.88 10.42
N SER A 249 -8.24 -8.61 11.44
CA SER A 249 -7.80 -10.00 11.29
C SER A 249 -8.05 -10.78 12.57
N ASN A 250 -8.61 -11.98 12.44
CA ASN A 250 -8.72 -12.93 13.53
C ASN A 250 -7.45 -13.78 13.57
N LEU A 251 -6.49 -13.39 14.41
CA LEU A 251 -5.23 -14.10 14.61
C LEU A 251 -5.36 -15.03 15.83
N VAL A 252 -5.16 -16.32 15.62
CA VAL A 252 -5.29 -17.33 16.67
C VAL A 252 -4.12 -18.31 16.59
N GLU A 253 -3.54 -18.68 17.74
CA GLU A 253 -2.40 -19.61 17.82
C GLU A 253 -2.55 -20.63 18.95
N GLY A 254 -1.73 -21.68 18.92
CA GLY A 254 -1.58 -22.67 19.97
C GLY A 254 -2.84 -23.49 20.24
N GLU A 255 -3.14 -23.78 21.51
CA GLU A 255 -4.30 -24.57 21.91
C GLU A 255 -5.65 -23.97 21.45
N LYS A 256 -5.73 -22.65 21.39
CA LYS A 256 -6.91 -21.94 20.89
C LYS A 256 -7.13 -22.17 19.40
N ALA A 257 -6.07 -22.14 18.61
CA ALA A 257 -6.14 -22.47 17.19
C ALA A 257 -6.49 -23.94 16.98
N HIS A 258 -5.94 -24.84 17.80
CA HIS A 258 -6.28 -26.26 17.74
C HIS A 258 -7.76 -26.50 18.05
N ALA A 259 -8.31 -25.86 19.07
CA ALA A 259 -9.72 -25.99 19.43
C ALA A 259 -10.67 -25.51 18.31
N LEU A 260 -10.35 -24.36 17.67
CA LEU A 260 -11.21 -23.77 16.64
C LEU A 260 -10.96 -24.32 15.24
N PHE A 261 -9.70 -24.45 14.86
CA PHE A 261 -9.30 -24.71 13.47
C PHE A 261 -8.69 -26.11 13.27
N GLY A 262 -8.32 -26.80 14.35
CA GLY A 262 -7.70 -28.13 14.30
C GLY A 262 -6.20 -28.11 13.99
N VAL A 263 -5.58 -26.93 14.07
CA VAL A 263 -4.15 -26.70 13.84
C VAL A 263 -3.58 -25.85 14.97
N SER A 264 -2.30 -26.04 15.33
CA SER A 264 -1.68 -25.32 16.46
C SER A 264 -0.77 -24.16 15.99
N GLU A 265 -0.58 -24.03 14.69
CA GLU A 265 0.15 -22.92 14.09
C GLU A 265 -0.63 -21.62 14.27
N LEU A 266 0.07 -20.49 14.10
CA LEU A 266 -0.59 -19.20 13.99
C LEU A 266 -1.40 -19.18 12.69
N VAL A 267 -2.69 -18.91 12.83
CA VAL A 267 -3.61 -18.81 11.70
C VAL A 267 -4.30 -17.46 11.67
N ASN A 268 -4.68 -17.08 10.47
CA ASN A 268 -5.46 -15.90 10.16
C ASN A 268 -6.77 -16.30 9.50
N ILE A 269 -7.86 -15.67 9.93
CA ILE A 269 -9.11 -15.66 9.18
C ILE A 269 -9.68 -14.23 9.13
N ARG A 270 -10.03 -13.76 7.95
CA ARG A 270 -10.60 -12.43 7.78
C ARG A 270 -12.02 -12.34 8.35
N PRO A 271 -12.42 -11.20 8.97
CA PRO A 271 -13.75 -11.03 9.57
C PRO A 271 -14.90 -11.26 8.61
N GLU A 272 -14.77 -10.87 7.34
CA GLU A 272 -15.77 -11.09 6.30
C GLU A 272 -15.92 -12.55 5.84
N ARG A 273 -15.00 -13.41 6.27
CA ARG A 273 -15.05 -14.88 6.05
C ARG A 273 -15.73 -15.64 7.20
N VAL A 274 -16.03 -14.94 8.30
CA VAL A 274 -16.75 -15.49 9.45
C VAL A 274 -18.21 -15.04 9.37
N THR A 275 -19.13 -15.98 9.22
CA THR A 275 -20.57 -15.71 9.19
C THR A 275 -21.19 -16.10 10.52
N LEU A 276 -22.25 -15.39 10.94
CA LEU A 276 -23.02 -15.70 12.14
C LEU A 276 -24.41 -16.20 11.76
N SER A 277 -24.88 -17.22 12.48
CA SER A 277 -26.25 -17.71 12.36
C SER A 277 -26.84 -18.00 13.75
N GLY A 278 -28.16 -18.09 13.86
CA GLY A 278 -28.83 -18.54 15.06
C GLY A 278 -28.52 -20.01 15.41
N ALA A 279 -28.80 -20.41 16.61
CA ALA A 279 -28.61 -21.78 17.11
C ALA A 279 -29.37 -22.78 16.20
N GLY A 280 -28.66 -23.80 15.68
CA GLY A 280 -29.27 -24.89 14.90
C GLY A 280 -28.68 -25.17 13.54
N SER A 281 -27.70 -24.39 13.07
CA SER A 281 -26.99 -24.67 11.81
C SER A 281 -25.97 -25.81 11.98
N SER A 282 -26.03 -26.82 11.10
CA SER A 282 -25.15 -27.98 11.13
C SER A 282 -23.89 -27.76 10.28
N ASP A 283 -22.79 -28.36 10.71
CA ASP A 283 -21.56 -28.47 9.94
C ASP A 283 -21.76 -29.32 8.70
N ASP A 284 -21.11 -28.92 7.62
CA ASP A 284 -20.90 -29.75 6.44
C ASP A 284 -19.40 -30.08 6.23
N LYS A 285 -19.08 -30.88 5.22
CA LYS A 285 -17.68 -31.29 4.95
C LYS A 285 -16.76 -30.11 4.63
N SER A 286 -17.28 -28.99 4.13
CA SER A 286 -16.51 -27.82 3.66
C SER A 286 -16.44 -26.71 4.69
N HIS A 287 -17.36 -26.69 5.67
CA HIS A 287 -17.43 -25.66 6.70
C HIS A 287 -17.06 -26.21 8.08
N ARG A 288 -16.67 -25.29 8.94
CA ARG A 288 -16.52 -25.50 10.37
C ARG A 288 -17.34 -24.45 11.10
N SER A 289 -17.93 -24.81 12.24
CA SER A 289 -18.69 -23.91 13.07
C SER A 289 -18.35 -24.10 14.54
N VAL A 290 -18.54 -23.03 15.31
CA VAL A 290 -18.39 -23.07 16.77
C VAL A 290 -19.52 -22.28 17.43
N PRO A 291 -20.10 -22.81 18.55
CA PRO A 291 -20.99 -22.02 19.39
C PRO A 291 -20.24 -20.83 19.98
N ALA A 292 -20.89 -19.68 20.02
CA ALA A 292 -20.32 -18.45 20.55
C ALA A 292 -21.38 -17.54 21.11
N VAL A 293 -20.96 -16.54 21.90
CA VAL A 293 -21.83 -15.49 22.44
C VAL A 293 -21.38 -14.14 21.89
N VAL A 294 -22.30 -13.34 21.39
CA VAL A 294 -22.05 -11.98 20.95
C VAL A 294 -21.61 -11.13 22.13
N LYS A 295 -20.45 -10.47 22.01
CA LYS A 295 -19.90 -9.59 23.04
C LYS A 295 -20.07 -8.12 22.71
N ASP A 296 -19.97 -7.78 21.42
CA ASP A 296 -20.09 -6.41 20.95
C ASP A 296 -20.65 -6.36 19.53
N VAL A 297 -21.33 -5.26 19.21
CA VAL A 297 -21.93 -5.00 17.90
C VAL A 297 -21.65 -3.54 17.53
N SER A 298 -21.02 -3.35 16.38
CA SER A 298 -20.70 -2.01 15.85
C SER A 298 -21.28 -1.82 14.45
N TYR A 299 -22.21 -0.89 14.30
CA TYR A 299 -22.80 -0.53 13.01
C TYR A 299 -21.90 0.50 12.31
N ILE A 300 -21.43 0.16 11.07
CA ILE A 300 -20.48 0.98 10.30
C ILE A 300 -21.12 1.46 8.98
N GLY A 301 -22.42 1.67 8.96
CA GLY A 301 -23.15 2.08 7.75
C GLY A 301 -23.33 0.94 6.75
N SER A 302 -22.40 0.74 5.82
CA SER A 302 -22.48 -0.33 4.81
C SER A 302 -22.28 -1.74 5.38
N SER A 303 -21.79 -1.87 6.61
CA SER A 303 -21.53 -3.15 7.27
C SER A 303 -21.81 -3.08 8.77
N THR A 304 -21.99 -4.25 9.40
CA THR A 304 -22.09 -4.43 10.84
C THR A 304 -20.98 -5.39 11.26
N MET A 305 -20.21 -4.98 12.27
CA MET A 305 -19.14 -5.76 12.87
C MET A 305 -19.62 -6.36 14.18
N TYR A 306 -19.46 -7.67 14.33
CA TYR A 306 -19.78 -8.42 15.53
C TYR A 306 -18.49 -8.97 16.14
N VAL A 307 -18.32 -8.81 17.45
CA VAL A 307 -17.30 -9.52 18.21
C VAL A 307 -17.99 -10.64 18.98
N VAL A 308 -17.62 -11.88 18.69
CA VAL A 308 -18.16 -13.06 19.35
C VAL A 308 -17.08 -13.79 20.14
N GLU A 309 -17.46 -14.48 21.22
CA GLU A 309 -16.55 -15.26 22.04
C GLU A 309 -17.04 -16.71 22.11
N SER A 310 -16.17 -17.64 21.69
CA SER A 310 -16.44 -19.08 21.74
C SER A 310 -16.38 -19.61 23.19
N GLU A 311 -16.87 -20.82 23.41
CA GLU A 311 -16.78 -21.53 24.72
C GLU A 311 -15.30 -21.71 25.16
N SER A 312 -14.36 -21.82 24.23
CA SER A 312 -12.92 -21.88 24.53
C SER A 312 -12.28 -20.51 24.84
N GLY A 313 -13.10 -19.43 24.96
CA GLY A 313 -12.64 -18.08 25.27
C GLY A 313 -11.88 -17.40 24.13
N VAL A 314 -12.03 -17.87 22.90
CA VAL A 314 -11.47 -17.21 21.72
C VAL A 314 -12.45 -16.17 21.21
N ARG A 315 -11.95 -14.94 21.01
CA ARG A 315 -12.73 -13.88 20.38
C ARG A 315 -12.50 -13.89 18.89
N LEU A 316 -13.60 -13.88 18.14
CA LEU A 316 -13.61 -13.73 16.69
C LEU A 316 -14.41 -12.50 16.31
N THR A 317 -13.92 -11.76 15.35
CA THR A 317 -14.66 -10.68 14.69
C THR A 317 -15.31 -11.23 13.42
N SER A 318 -16.58 -10.92 13.21
CA SER A 318 -17.31 -11.16 11.98
C SER A 318 -17.75 -9.85 11.38
N LEU A 319 -17.59 -9.67 10.07
CA LEU A 319 -18.05 -8.50 9.33
C LEU A 319 -19.13 -8.93 8.35
N ARG A 320 -20.33 -8.36 8.53
CA ARG A 320 -21.47 -8.57 7.63
C ARG A 320 -21.77 -7.30 6.84
N LEU A 321 -21.97 -7.43 5.54
CA LEU A 321 -22.47 -6.34 4.71
C LEU A 321 -23.96 -6.11 4.99
N ASN A 322 -24.39 -4.85 5.14
CA ASN A 322 -25.76 -4.44 5.37
C ASN A 322 -26.53 -4.29 4.04
N GLN A 323 -26.28 -5.21 3.10
CA GLN A 323 -27.08 -5.35 1.89
C GLN A 323 -28.36 -6.10 2.23
N GLU A 324 -29.34 -6.12 1.31
CA GLU A 324 -30.66 -6.75 1.49
C GLU A 324 -30.65 -7.91 2.49
N LEU A 325 -31.17 -7.63 3.69
CA LEU A 325 -31.30 -8.65 4.72
C LEU A 325 -32.44 -9.58 4.26
N PRO A 326 -32.27 -10.93 4.30
CA PRO A 326 -33.37 -11.84 4.16
C PRO A 326 -34.51 -11.44 5.12
N ALA A 327 -35.75 -11.62 4.68
CA ALA A 327 -36.93 -11.20 5.48
C ALA A 327 -37.00 -11.86 6.88
N ASP A 328 -36.29 -12.97 7.08
CA ASP A 328 -36.14 -13.75 8.30
C ASP A 328 -34.84 -13.44 9.07
N PHE A 329 -34.06 -12.43 8.61
CA PHE A 329 -32.82 -12.08 9.27
C PHE A 329 -33.07 -11.42 10.64
N VAL A 330 -32.46 -11.99 11.67
CA VAL A 330 -32.45 -11.46 13.04
C VAL A 330 -31.11 -10.74 13.28
N ASP A 331 -31.18 -9.46 13.64
CA ASP A 331 -29.99 -8.76 14.15
C ASP A 331 -29.62 -9.33 15.53
N PHE A 332 -28.34 -9.65 15.69
CA PHE A 332 -27.83 -10.14 16.96
C PHE A 332 -27.46 -8.98 17.90
N ALA A 333 -27.78 -9.13 19.17
CA ALA A 333 -27.43 -8.20 20.24
C ALA A 333 -26.38 -8.81 21.20
N PRO A 334 -25.64 -7.98 21.94
CA PRO A 334 -24.74 -8.49 22.98
C PRO A 334 -25.46 -9.41 23.95
N GLY A 335 -24.87 -10.61 24.18
CA GLY A 335 -25.46 -11.67 25.00
C GLY A 335 -26.14 -12.78 24.21
N ASP A 336 -26.47 -12.56 22.95
CA ASP A 336 -27.10 -13.57 22.09
C ASP A 336 -26.18 -14.76 21.85
N LYS A 337 -26.77 -15.96 21.85
CA LYS A 337 -26.10 -17.20 21.47
C LYS A 337 -26.17 -17.36 19.95
N VAL A 338 -25.02 -17.50 19.34
CA VAL A 338 -24.87 -17.62 17.89
C VAL A 338 -23.94 -18.78 17.55
N VAL A 339 -23.94 -19.16 16.26
CA VAL A 339 -22.95 -20.09 15.71
C VAL A 339 -22.08 -19.29 14.73
N ALA A 340 -20.80 -19.19 15.02
CA ALA A 340 -19.80 -18.62 14.11
C ALA A 340 -19.34 -19.72 13.15
N ARG A 341 -19.43 -19.45 11.83
CA ARG A 341 -19.19 -20.42 10.77
C ARG A 341 -18.26 -19.85 9.71
N TRP A 342 -17.37 -20.71 9.18
CA TRP A 342 -16.45 -20.36 8.08
C TRP A 342 -16.12 -21.57 7.21
N GLN A 343 -15.65 -21.31 5.97
CA GLN A 343 -15.10 -22.35 5.11
C GLN A 343 -13.68 -22.72 5.59
N LYS A 344 -13.35 -23.99 5.64
CA LYS A 344 -12.02 -24.48 6.07
C LYS A 344 -10.89 -23.91 5.24
N GLY A 345 -11.11 -23.71 3.92
CA GLY A 345 -10.13 -23.11 3.00
C GLY A 345 -9.88 -21.62 3.17
N HIS A 346 -10.67 -20.92 4.01
CA HIS A 346 -10.47 -19.49 4.30
C HIS A 346 -9.53 -19.24 5.50
N VAL A 347 -9.07 -20.30 6.15
CA VAL A 347 -8.11 -20.21 7.25
C VAL A 347 -6.71 -20.29 6.67
N ALA A 348 -5.96 -19.20 6.72
CA ALA A 348 -4.59 -19.11 6.23
C ALA A 348 -3.61 -19.37 7.37
N ALA A 349 -2.71 -20.35 7.22
CA ALA A 349 -1.59 -20.53 8.13
C ALA A 349 -0.54 -19.44 7.86
N ILE A 350 0.00 -18.85 8.93
CA ILE A 350 1.06 -17.85 8.85
C ILE A 350 2.41 -18.58 9.05
N PRO A 351 3.27 -18.66 8.02
CA PRO A 351 4.47 -19.49 8.04
C PRO A 351 5.56 -18.96 8.99
N ASN A 352 5.63 -17.66 9.18
CA ASN A 352 6.63 -17.03 10.04
C ASN A 352 6.10 -16.83 11.47
N LYS A 353 6.65 -17.58 12.42
CA LYS A 353 6.36 -17.51 13.86
C LYS A 353 6.92 -16.23 14.51
N GLN A 354 6.51 -15.05 14.11
CA GLN A 354 6.56 -13.92 15.01
C GLN A 354 5.39 -14.07 15.98
N ARG A 355 5.68 -14.50 17.21
CA ARG A 355 4.69 -14.59 18.29
C ARG A 355 3.88 -13.29 18.37
N LEU A 356 2.57 -13.42 18.49
CA LEU A 356 1.69 -12.29 18.82
C LEU A 356 2.31 -11.58 20.05
N MET A 357 2.71 -10.32 19.89
CA MET A 357 3.13 -9.51 21.03
C MET A 357 1.95 -9.45 22.03
N PRO A 358 2.19 -9.63 23.33
CA PRO A 358 1.10 -9.49 24.31
C PRO A 358 0.51 -8.07 24.20
N LYS A 359 -0.83 -7.98 24.12
CA LYS A 359 -1.54 -6.70 24.10
C LYS A 359 -1.15 -5.93 25.38
N GLY A 360 -0.30 -4.91 25.25
CA GLY A 360 0.10 -4.08 26.38
C GLY A 360 1.44 -3.34 26.26
N SER A 361 2.22 -3.51 25.20
CA SER A 361 3.40 -2.66 24.98
C SER A 361 2.97 -1.48 24.10
N ASN A 362 2.56 -0.37 24.75
CA ASN A 362 2.52 0.94 24.10
C ASN A 362 3.92 1.30 23.60
N LEU A 363 4.07 1.54 22.30
CA LEU A 363 5.12 2.37 21.72
C LEU A 363 4.54 3.73 21.39
#